data_3f25fee3cf4abb52656addb122d0ae0b
#
_entry.id   3f25fee3cf4abb52656addb122d0ae0b
#
_cell.length_a   1.000
_cell.length_b   1.000
_cell.length_c   1.000
_cell.angle_alpha   90.00
_cell.angle_beta   90.00
_cell.angle_gamma   90.00
#
_symmetry.space_group_name_H-M   'P 1'
#
loop_
_entity.id
_entity.type
_entity.pdbx_description
1 polymer ?
#
loop_
_entity_poly.entity_id
_entity_poly.type
_entity_poly.pdbx_seq_one_letter_code
_entity_poly.pdbx_strand_id
1 'polypeptide(L)'
;MGEDFAARYLAQQGYDIMERDWQQGSRDLDIIARTPDGITVVFVEVKTRTSDEIMLPEEAVTPQKIRHLGLAAHAYVQEKALDDEVRFDIINVIGTSPDNFLLEHIEDAFNPLLR
;
A
#
# COMPACT_ATOMS: atom_id res chain seq x y z
N MET A 1 -6.21 12.81 2.68
CA MET A 1 -5.05 13.63 2.31
C MET A 1 -3.79 12.80 2.16
N GLY A 2 -3.44 12.01 3.16
CA GLY A 2 -2.24 11.20 3.07
C GLY A 2 -2.27 10.22 1.93
N GLU A 3 -3.42 9.59 1.71
CA GLU A 3 -3.54 8.61 0.62
C GLU A 3 -3.44 9.27 -0.75
N ASP A 4 -4.00 10.47 -0.90
CA ASP A 4 -3.84 11.22 -2.15
C ASP A 4 -2.38 11.57 -2.39
N PHE A 5 -1.69 11.96 -1.34
CA PHE A 5 -0.27 12.31 -1.43
C PHE A 5 0.56 11.09 -1.85
N ALA A 6 0.25 9.93 -1.26
CA ALA A 6 0.95 8.69 -1.60
C ALA A 6 0.68 8.28 -3.04
N ALA A 7 -0.57 8.38 -3.49
CA ALA A 7 -0.92 8.01 -4.86
C ALA A 7 -0.20 8.91 -5.87
N ARG A 8 -0.12 10.22 -5.57
CA ARG A 8 0.57 11.16 -6.44
C ARG A 8 2.07 10.85 -6.51
N TYR A 9 2.65 10.54 -5.35
CA TYR A 9 4.05 10.14 -5.30
C TYR A 9 4.30 8.93 -6.19
N LEU A 10 3.46 7.90 -6.07
CA LEU A 10 3.64 6.67 -6.86
C LEU A 10 3.53 6.97 -8.36
N ALA A 11 2.56 7.79 -8.74
CA ALA A 11 2.39 8.17 -10.14
C ALA A 11 3.62 8.91 -10.65
N GLN A 12 4.21 9.78 -9.83
CA GLN A 12 5.41 10.51 -10.22
C GLN A 12 6.61 9.59 -10.37
N GLN A 13 6.62 8.48 -9.64
CA GLN A 13 7.68 7.48 -9.75
C GLN A 13 7.46 6.53 -10.92
N GLY A 14 6.38 6.70 -11.67
CA GLY A 14 6.11 5.88 -12.84
C GLY A 14 5.18 4.71 -12.60
N TYR A 15 4.63 4.58 -11.40
CA TYR A 15 3.67 3.51 -11.11
C TYR A 15 2.35 3.82 -11.79
N ASP A 16 1.66 2.78 -12.23
CA ASP A 16 0.33 2.89 -12.80
C ASP A 16 -0.68 2.57 -11.71
N ILE A 17 -1.44 3.58 -11.28
CA ILE A 17 -2.44 3.40 -10.22
C ILE A 17 -3.62 2.66 -10.82
N MET A 18 -3.84 1.43 -10.36
CA MET A 18 -4.90 0.58 -10.87
C MET A 18 -6.21 0.79 -10.13
N GLU A 19 -6.13 0.86 -8.80
CA GLU A 19 -7.32 1.02 -7.94
C GLU A 19 -6.96 1.84 -6.72
N ARG A 20 -7.97 2.51 -6.18
CA ARG A 20 -7.85 3.18 -4.89
C ARG A 20 -9.06 2.81 -4.06
N ASP A 21 -8.86 2.60 -2.75
CA ASP A 21 -9.94 2.27 -1.81
C ASP A 21 -10.78 1.10 -2.31
N TRP A 22 -10.11 0.06 -2.80
CA TRP A 22 -10.80 -1.13 -3.28
C TRP A 22 -11.28 -1.94 -2.09
N GLN A 23 -12.53 -2.38 -2.16
CA GLN A 23 -13.15 -3.10 -1.05
C GLN A 23 -13.67 -4.46 -1.49
N GLN A 24 -13.57 -5.40 -0.56
CA GLN A 24 -14.13 -6.74 -0.72
C GLN A 24 -14.66 -7.15 0.66
N GLY A 25 -15.98 -7.06 0.82
CA GLY A 25 -16.59 -7.27 2.13
C GLY A 25 -16.14 -6.20 3.11
N SER A 26 -15.61 -6.63 4.25
CA SER A 26 -15.11 -5.73 5.28
C SER A 26 -13.63 -5.41 5.13
N ARG A 27 -12.97 -5.93 4.08
CA ARG A 27 -11.55 -5.71 3.84
C ARG A 27 -11.37 -4.65 2.79
N ASP A 28 -10.35 -3.82 2.97
CA ASP A 28 -10.05 -2.78 1.98
C ASP A 28 -8.57 -2.74 1.67
N LEU A 29 -8.27 -2.21 0.48
CA LEU A 29 -6.90 -1.99 0.01
C LEU A 29 -6.79 -0.53 -0.38
N ASP A 30 -5.80 0.16 0.20
CA ASP A 30 -5.68 1.60 0.02
C ASP A 30 -5.33 1.97 -1.41
N ILE A 31 -4.26 1.38 -1.94
CA ILE A 31 -3.80 1.64 -3.30
C ILE A 31 -3.33 0.33 -3.91
N ILE A 32 -3.72 0.09 -5.15
CA ILE A 32 -3.20 -1.02 -5.95
C ILE A 32 -2.58 -0.42 -7.18
N ALA A 33 -1.30 -0.71 -7.41
CA ALA A 33 -0.54 -0.09 -8.50
C ALA A 33 0.34 -1.13 -9.18
N ARG A 34 0.70 -0.84 -10.43
CA ARG A 34 1.65 -1.67 -11.16
C ARG A 34 2.97 -0.92 -11.25
N THR A 35 4.07 -1.65 -11.06
CA THR A 35 5.40 -1.05 -11.07
C THR A 35 5.71 -0.43 -12.44
N PRO A 36 6.69 0.50 -12.49
CA PRO A 36 7.02 1.16 -13.75
C PRO A 36 7.45 0.19 -14.85
N ASP A 37 8.05 -0.94 -14.50
CA ASP A 37 8.44 -1.94 -15.50
C ASP A 37 7.25 -2.81 -15.94
N GLY A 38 6.09 -2.67 -15.31
CA GLY A 38 4.89 -3.39 -15.70
C GLY A 38 4.83 -4.84 -15.24
N ILE A 39 5.76 -5.28 -14.41
CA ILE A 39 5.89 -6.70 -14.06
C ILE A 39 5.13 -7.05 -12.78
N THR A 40 5.09 -6.13 -11.82
CA THR A 40 4.63 -6.44 -10.46
C THR A 40 3.42 -5.59 -10.10
N VAL A 41 2.41 -6.23 -9.51
CA VAL A 41 1.27 -5.54 -8.91
C VAL A 41 1.59 -5.34 -7.43
N VAL A 42 1.48 -4.11 -6.97
CA VAL A 42 1.87 -3.71 -5.63
C VAL A 42 0.62 -3.29 -4.85
N PHE A 43 0.45 -3.91 -3.69
CA PHE A 43 -0.62 -3.55 -2.77
C PHE A 43 -0.01 -2.67 -1.69
N VAL A 44 -0.45 -1.42 -1.62
CA VAL A 44 0.19 -0.41 -0.79
C VAL A 44 -0.73 -0.04 0.37
N GLU A 45 -0.21 -0.21 1.58
CA GLU A 45 -0.88 0.25 2.80
C GLU A 45 -0.33 1.63 3.13
N VAL A 46 -1.22 2.60 3.27
CA VAL A 46 -0.82 3.99 3.55
C VAL A 46 -1.10 4.29 5.00
N LYS A 47 -0.09 4.78 5.72
CA LYS A 47 -0.20 5.18 7.11
C LYS A 47 0.12 6.67 7.21
N THR A 48 -0.79 7.43 7.81
CA THR A 48 -0.60 8.86 8.02
C THR A 48 -0.33 9.08 9.50
N ARG A 49 0.74 9.81 9.80
CA ARG A 49 1.18 10.05 11.18
C ARG A 49 1.55 11.50 11.36
N THR A 50 1.46 11.97 12.61
CA THR A 50 2.00 13.26 12.96
C THR A 50 3.52 13.12 13.14
N SER A 51 4.20 14.26 13.09
CA SER A 51 5.67 14.27 13.10
C SER A 51 6.27 13.82 14.42
N ASP A 52 5.50 13.82 15.51
CA ASP A 52 6.01 13.45 16.82
C ASP A 52 5.73 11.99 17.18
N GLU A 53 5.10 11.24 16.30
CA GLU A 53 4.89 9.82 16.54
C GLU A 53 6.16 9.05 16.20
N ILE A 54 6.53 8.15 17.11
CA ILE A 54 7.72 7.31 16.91
C ILE A 54 7.26 5.87 16.86
N MET A 55 7.30 5.29 15.67
CA MET A 55 6.90 3.91 15.48
C MET A 55 7.59 3.40 14.22
N LEU A 56 8.18 2.21 14.32
CA LEU A 56 8.76 1.58 13.14
C LEU A 56 7.65 1.23 12.16
N PRO A 57 7.90 1.36 10.86
CA PRO A 57 6.87 1.05 9.87
C PRO A 57 6.27 -0.33 10.03
N GLU A 58 7.08 -1.32 10.37
CA GLU A 58 6.62 -2.69 10.56
C GLU A 58 5.65 -2.82 11.71
N GLU A 59 5.75 -1.94 12.70
CA GLU A 59 4.87 -1.97 13.87
C GLU A 59 3.50 -1.38 13.56
N ALA A 60 3.36 -0.69 12.44
CA ALA A 60 2.09 -0.10 12.05
C ALA A 60 1.12 -1.13 11.50
N VAL A 61 1.62 -2.32 11.15
CA VAL A 61 0.81 -3.35 10.49
C VAL A 61 0.88 -4.62 11.32
N THR A 62 -0.22 -4.93 12.01
CA THR A 62 -0.29 -6.11 12.88
C THR A 62 -0.36 -7.39 12.07
N PRO A 63 -0.05 -8.56 12.67
CA PRO A 63 -0.22 -9.83 11.97
C PRO A 63 -1.64 -10.03 11.45
N GLN A 64 -2.65 -9.62 12.21
CA GLN A 64 -4.03 -9.72 11.76
C GLN A 64 -4.28 -8.86 10.52
N LYS A 65 -3.75 -7.64 10.51
CA LYS A 65 -3.88 -6.75 9.36
C LYS A 65 -3.17 -7.34 8.14
N ILE A 66 -1.99 -7.91 8.34
CA ILE A 66 -1.25 -8.55 7.26
C ILE A 66 -2.09 -9.67 6.65
N ARG A 67 -2.71 -10.48 7.49
CA ARG A 67 -3.56 -11.56 7.00
C ARG A 67 -4.74 -11.03 6.20
N HIS A 68 -5.39 -9.98 6.70
CA HIS A 68 -6.52 -9.37 5.99
C HIS A 68 -6.09 -8.78 4.65
N LEU A 69 -4.93 -8.13 4.62
CA LEU A 69 -4.40 -7.58 3.37
C LEU A 69 -4.10 -8.70 2.37
N GLY A 70 -3.56 -9.81 2.85
CA GLY A 70 -3.28 -10.94 1.97
C GLY A 70 -4.54 -11.54 1.38
N LEU A 71 -5.60 -11.66 2.20
CA LEU A 71 -6.87 -12.20 1.71
C LEU A 71 -7.52 -11.25 0.70
N ALA A 72 -7.48 -9.94 0.97
CA ALA A 72 -8.03 -8.96 0.03
C ALA A 72 -7.26 -8.96 -1.28
N ALA A 73 -5.93 -9.03 -1.19
CA ALA A 73 -5.10 -9.07 -2.39
C ALA A 73 -5.37 -10.32 -3.21
N HIS A 74 -5.52 -11.47 -2.53
CA HIS A 74 -5.84 -12.72 -3.22
C HIS A 74 -7.16 -12.59 -3.97
N ALA A 75 -8.18 -12.01 -3.33
CA ALA A 75 -9.47 -11.82 -3.96
C ALA A 75 -9.35 -10.92 -5.19
N TYR A 76 -8.55 -9.86 -5.09
CA TYR A 76 -8.35 -8.96 -6.22
C TYR A 76 -7.67 -9.66 -7.38
N VAL A 77 -6.60 -10.41 -7.09
CA VAL A 77 -5.86 -11.15 -8.12
C VAL A 77 -6.78 -12.14 -8.82
N GLN A 78 -7.64 -12.84 -8.05
CA GLN A 78 -8.57 -13.79 -8.62
C GLN A 78 -9.61 -13.08 -9.50
N GLU A 79 -10.18 -11.99 -8.99
CA GLU A 79 -11.23 -11.27 -9.70
C GLU A 79 -10.72 -10.72 -11.04
N LYS A 80 -9.50 -10.21 -11.06
CA LYS A 80 -8.93 -9.62 -12.26
C LYS A 80 -8.14 -10.62 -13.10
N ALA A 81 -8.06 -11.87 -12.65
CA ALA A 81 -7.34 -12.94 -13.37
C ALA A 81 -5.89 -12.53 -13.65
N LEU A 82 -5.22 -11.98 -12.64
CA LEU A 82 -3.83 -11.53 -12.78
C LEU A 82 -2.88 -12.68 -12.52
N ASP A 83 -1.80 -12.73 -13.31
CA ASP A 83 -0.69 -13.64 -13.02
C ASP A 83 0.63 -12.89 -12.90
N ASP A 84 0.53 -11.58 -12.61
CA ASP A 84 1.68 -10.75 -12.30
C ASP A 84 2.31 -11.18 -10.98
N GLU A 85 3.56 -10.77 -10.79
CA GLU A 85 4.16 -10.88 -9.46
C GLU A 85 3.46 -9.90 -8.52
N VAL A 86 3.52 -10.19 -7.23
CA VAL A 86 2.79 -9.42 -6.21
C VAL A 86 3.77 -8.96 -5.14
N ARG A 87 3.63 -7.72 -4.72
CA ARG A 87 4.47 -7.12 -3.69
C ARG A 87 3.60 -6.31 -2.76
N PHE A 88 3.95 -6.29 -1.47
CA PHE A 88 3.21 -5.54 -0.45
C PHE A 88 4.12 -4.47 0.12
N ASP A 89 3.71 -3.22 -0.05
CA ASP A 89 4.48 -2.05 0.36
C ASP A 89 3.75 -1.27 1.45
N ILE A 90 4.51 -0.51 2.22
CA ILE A 90 3.96 0.46 3.16
C ILE A 90 4.46 1.83 2.75
N ILE A 91 3.55 2.82 2.73
CA ILE A 91 3.94 4.21 2.57
C ILE A 91 3.51 4.94 3.83
N ASN A 92 4.48 5.53 4.52
CA ASN A 92 4.23 6.41 5.65
C ASN A 92 4.20 7.85 5.17
N VAL A 93 3.12 8.56 5.46
CA VAL A 93 3.01 9.98 5.19
C VAL A 93 3.03 10.68 6.54
N ILE A 94 4.05 11.49 6.76
CA ILE A 94 4.32 12.07 8.08
C ILE A 94 4.15 13.58 8.00
N GLY A 95 3.32 14.11 8.87
CA GLY A 95 3.09 15.56 8.91
C GLY A 95 1.65 15.88 9.24
N THR A 96 1.33 17.17 9.30
CA THR A 96 0.01 17.64 9.69
C THR A 96 -0.76 18.27 8.53
N SER A 97 -0.07 18.62 7.45
CA SER A 97 -0.73 19.18 6.28
C SER A 97 0.07 18.81 5.03
N PRO A 98 -0.58 18.85 3.85
CA PRO A 98 0.12 18.49 2.61
C PRO A 98 1.37 19.32 2.34
N ASP A 99 1.44 20.55 2.87
CA ASP A 99 2.59 21.41 2.65
C ASP A 99 3.84 20.89 3.35
N ASN A 100 3.68 20.12 4.42
CA ASN A 100 4.83 19.66 5.19
C ASN A 100 4.89 18.13 5.29
N PHE A 101 4.20 17.43 4.41
CA PHE A 101 4.27 15.95 4.41
C PHE A 101 5.65 15.48 4.00
N LEU A 102 6.17 14.54 4.79
CA LEU A 102 7.31 13.73 4.44
C LEU A 102 6.81 12.35 4.11
N LEU A 103 7.44 11.69 3.17
CA LEU A 103 6.99 10.38 2.72
C LEU A 103 8.11 9.37 2.84
N GLU A 104 7.77 8.21 3.37
CA GLU A 104 8.69 7.08 3.43
C GLU A 104 8.02 5.90 2.74
N HIS A 105 8.67 5.36 1.72
CA HIS A 105 8.16 4.23 0.96
C HIS A 105 9.00 3.01 1.28
N ILE A 106 8.36 1.99 1.86
CA ILE A 106 9.03 0.76 2.23
C ILE A 106 8.54 -0.31 1.26
N GLU A 107 9.39 -0.69 0.33
CA GLU A 107 9.06 -1.72 -0.64
C GLU A 107 9.22 -3.09 -0.02
N ASP A 108 8.31 -4.00 -0.40
CA ASP A 108 8.35 -5.39 0.06
C ASP A 108 8.38 -5.46 1.58
N ALA A 109 7.49 -4.69 2.20
CA ALA A 109 7.51 -4.52 3.66
C ALA A 109 7.09 -5.77 4.40
N PHE A 110 6.27 -6.62 3.80
CA PHE A 110 5.82 -7.89 4.39
C PHE A 110 5.30 -8.77 3.28
N ASN A 111 5.17 -10.07 3.58
CA ASN A 111 4.67 -11.02 2.59
C ASN A 111 3.67 -11.96 3.25
N PRO A 112 2.37 -11.66 3.15
CA PRO A 112 1.34 -12.49 3.77
C PRO A 112 1.23 -13.88 3.12
N LEU A 113 1.79 -14.06 1.94
CA LEU A 113 1.67 -15.32 1.20
C LEU A 113 2.69 -16.36 1.64
N LEU A 114 3.62 -15.98 2.50
CA LEU A 114 4.62 -16.92 3.04
C LEU A 114 4.18 -17.57 4.33
N ARG A 115 2.94 -17.42 4.72
CA ARG A 115 2.41 -18.01 5.95
C ARG A 115 1.79 -19.35 5.69
#